data_9762b7141269c6c2970b26cfda55f999
#
_entry.id   9762b7141269c6c2970b26cfda55f999
#
_cell.length_a   1.000
_cell.length_b   1.000
_cell.length_c   1.000
_cell.angle_alpha   90.00
_cell.angle_beta   90.00
_cell.angle_gamma   90.00
#
_symmetry.space_group_name_H-M   'P 1'
#
loop_
_entity.id
_entity.type
_entity.pdbx_description
1 polymer ?
#
loop_
_entity_poly.entity_id
_entity_poly.type
_entity_poly.pdbx_seq_one_letter_code
_entity_poly.pdbx_strand_id
1 'polypeptide(L)'
;MNIKMISSVDHLIIAVRDLNQAINDYEKVLGISPCWKGKHTELGTKNALFNFENTYLELLSPCDAGPGTEFINSLLAEKGDHLAGIVLGTQNIEHVQEDLNRNGHAFEISSGEAINEKDGKIRRWKNIFLPNTLSRELFIFIIQHTEGNLPQHESQDSSKVKK
;
A
#
# COMPACT_ATOMS: atom_id res chain seq x y z
N MET A 1 8.62 -29.05 2.94
CA MET A 1 9.00 -27.70 2.45
C MET A 1 8.20 -26.67 3.24
N ASN A 2 8.85 -25.90 4.10
CA ASN A 2 8.16 -24.83 4.84
C ASN A 2 7.87 -23.70 3.87
N ILE A 3 6.62 -23.61 3.42
CA ILE A 3 6.14 -22.47 2.66
C ILE A 3 6.08 -21.31 3.64
N LYS A 4 6.88 -20.28 3.42
CA LYS A 4 6.78 -19.07 4.24
C LYS A 4 5.39 -18.46 4.05
N MET A 5 4.63 -18.31 5.13
CA MET A 5 3.32 -17.64 5.11
C MET A 5 3.43 -16.20 4.60
N ILE A 6 4.37 -15.47 5.18
CA ILE A 6 4.69 -14.09 4.80
C ILE A 6 6.01 -14.11 4.04
N SER A 7 6.01 -13.57 2.84
CA SER A 7 7.16 -13.59 1.93
C SER A 7 7.94 -12.28 1.89
N SER A 8 7.30 -11.16 2.25
CA SER A 8 7.88 -9.82 2.12
C SER A 8 7.22 -8.80 3.02
N VAL A 9 7.89 -7.65 3.18
CA VAL A 9 7.20 -6.39 3.44
C VAL A 9 6.77 -5.87 2.07
N ASP A 10 5.47 -5.92 1.78
CA ASP A 10 4.92 -5.53 0.49
C ASP A 10 5.06 -4.02 0.29
N HIS A 11 4.55 -3.24 1.22
CA HIS A 11 4.68 -1.79 1.19
C HIS A 11 4.50 -1.12 2.56
N LEU A 12 4.88 0.15 2.60
CA LEU A 12 4.65 1.08 3.70
C LEU A 12 3.60 2.10 3.30
N ILE A 13 2.72 2.47 4.20
CA ILE A 13 1.66 3.46 3.97
C ILE A 13 1.96 4.73 4.77
N ILE A 14 2.06 5.85 4.05
CA ILE A 14 2.10 7.19 4.63
C ILE A 14 0.73 7.83 4.43
N ALA A 15 0.03 8.13 5.50
CA ALA A 15 -1.19 8.92 5.43
C ALA A 15 -0.84 10.39 5.22
N VAL A 16 -1.43 11.04 4.21
CA VAL A 16 -1.15 12.43 3.86
C VAL A 16 -2.46 13.19 3.59
N ARG A 17 -2.51 14.47 3.98
CA ARG A 17 -3.69 15.33 3.74
C ARG A 17 -3.78 15.78 2.30
N ASP A 18 -2.67 16.24 1.75
CA ASP A 18 -2.57 16.73 0.38
C ASP A 18 -1.63 15.83 -0.42
N LEU A 19 -2.22 14.97 -1.27
CA LEU A 19 -1.45 14.02 -2.06
C LEU A 19 -0.51 14.72 -3.05
N ASN A 20 -0.93 15.82 -3.67
CA ASN A 20 -0.08 16.50 -4.66
C ASN A 20 1.13 17.16 -4.01
N GLN A 21 0.93 17.80 -2.87
CA GLN A 21 2.03 18.39 -2.10
C GLN A 21 2.99 17.28 -1.63
N ALA A 22 2.46 16.19 -1.08
CA ALA A 22 3.27 15.06 -0.65
C ALA A 22 4.07 14.44 -1.80
N ILE A 23 3.47 14.24 -2.97
CA ILE A 23 4.19 13.76 -4.16
C ILE A 23 5.39 14.65 -4.47
N ASN A 24 5.19 15.97 -4.54
CA ASN A 24 6.26 16.92 -4.84
C ASN A 24 7.40 16.85 -3.82
N ASP A 25 7.09 16.70 -2.55
CA ASP A 25 8.07 16.63 -1.48
C ASP A 25 8.85 15.30 -1.52
N TYR A 26 8.15 14.18 -1.72
CA TYR A 26 8.79 12.87 -1.83
C TYR A 26 9.62 12.72 -3.11
N GLU A 27 9.19 13.29 -4.24
CA GLU A 27 10.01 13.33 -5.46
C GLU A 27 11.35 14.04 -5.25
N LYS A 28 11.36 15.15 -4.51
CA LYS A 28 12.59 15.87 -4.18
C LYS A 28 13.52 15.06 -3.28
N VAL A 29 12.96 14.35 -2.31
CA VAL A 29 13.74 13.55 -1.34
C VAL A 29 14.26 12.25 -1.98
N LEU A 30 13.41 11.57 -2.73
CA LEU A 30 13.73 10.26 -3.28
C LEU A 30 14.45 10.32 -4.64
N GLY A 31 14.34 11.45 -5.35
CA GLY A 31 14.90 11.61 -6.70
C GLY A 31 14.21 10.76 -7.77
N ILE A 32 13.01 10.26 -7.50
CA ILE A 32 12.21 9.45 -8.41
C ILE A 32 10.77 9.93 -8.41
N SER A 33 10.06 9.76 -9.53
CA SER A 33 8.64 10.04 -9.63
C SER A 33 7.80 8.81 -9.27
N PRO A 34 6.53 8.99 -8.84
CA PRO A 34 5.67 7.85 -8.56
C PRO A 34 5.41 7.06 -9.83
N CYS A 35 5.47 5.73 -9.72
CA CYS A 35 5.18 4.81 -10.82
C CYS A 35 3.67 4.56 -11.02
N TRP A 36 2.86 4.99 -10.07
CA TRP A 36 1.41 4.82 -10.05
C TRP A 36 0.74 5.99 -9.35
N LYS A 37 -0.38 6.47 -9.92
CA LYS A 37 -1.35 7.34 -9.25
C LYS A 37 -2.72 6.74 -9.51
N GLY A 38 -3.51 6.56 -8.47
CA GLY A 38 -4.79 5.88 -8.63
C GLY A 38 -5.80 6.22 -7.55
N LYS A 39 -6.99 5.64 -7.73
CA LYS A 39 -8.12 5.77 -6.82
C LYS A 39 -8.62 4.40 -6.37
N HIS A 40 -9.01 4.33 -5.12
CA HIS A 40 -9.79 3.26 -4.54
C HIS A 40 -11.25 3.73 -4.45
N THR A 41 -12.01 3.52 -5.50
CA THR A 41 -13.35 4.13 -5.66
C THR A 41 -14.28 3.79 -4.50
N GLU A 42 -14.32 2.52 -4.08
CA GLU A 42 -15.19 2.09 -2.98
C GLU A 42 -14.74 2.59 -1.60
N LEU A 43 -13.43 2.83 -1.42
CA LEU A 43 -12.86 3.33 -0.17
C LEU A 43 -12.90 4.86 -0.08
N GLY A 44 -13.06 5.57 -1.19
CA GLY A 44 -13.03 7.02 -1.27
C GLY A 44 -11.62 7.61 -1.15
N THR A 45 -10.56 6.83 -1.32
CA THR A 45 -9.18 7.27 -1.20
C THR A 45 -8.45 7.34 -2.54
N LYS A 46 -7.38 8.11 -2.58
CA LYS A 46 -6.44 8.19 -3.71
C LYS A 46 -5.02 7.97 -3.23
N ASN A 47 -4.17 7.48 -4.12
CA ASN A 47 -2.80 7.15 -3.78
C ASN A 47 -1.77 7.51 -4.84
N ALA A 48 -0.51 7.55 -4.42
CA ALA A 48 0.66 7.54 -5.28
C ALA A 48 1.67 6.52 -4.74
N LEU A 49 2.28 5.74 -5.64
CA LEU A 49 3.20 4.68 -5.28
C LEU A 49 4.59 4.98 -5.82
N PHE A 50 5.59 4.91 -4.95
CA PHE A 50 7.00 4.99 -5.28
C PHE A 50 7.61 3.60 -5.15
N ASN A 51 8.00 3.00 -6.27
CA ASN A 51 8.51 1.65 -6.29
C ASN A 51 10.01 1.63 -5.97
N PHE A 52 10.40 0.72 -5.08
CA PHE A 52 11.79 0.37 -4.79
C PHE A 52 12.08 -1.04 -5.33
N GLU A 53 13.28 -1.54 -5.16
CA GLU A 53 13.68 -2.84 -5.70
C GLU A 53 12.80 -3.99 -5.18
N ASN A 54 12.46 -3.99 -3.89
CA ASN A 54 11.77 -5.11 -3.23
C ASN A 54 10.54 -4.70 -2.39
N THR A 55 10.14 -3.44 -2.45
CA THR A 55 8.99 -2.90 -1.73
C THR A 55 8.54 -1.60 -2.40
N TYR A 56 7.43 -1.02 -1.98
CA TYR A 56 7.04 0.32 -2.41
C TYR A 56 6.50 1.16 -1.26
N LEU A 57 6.53 2.46 -1.47
CA LEU A 57 5.95 3.44 -0.56
C LEU A 57 4.63 3.92 -1.16
N GLU A 58 3.57 3.83 -0.39
CA GLU A 58 2.25 4.35 -0.73
C GLU A 58 1.97 5.64 0.03
N LEU A 59 1.79 6.73 -0.68
CA LEU A 59 1.16 7.93 -0.14
C LEU A 59 -0.35 7.77 -0.31
N LEU A 60 -1.09 7.77 0.80
CA LEU A 60 -2.53 7.53 0.83
C LEU A 60 -3.26 8.74 1.39
N SER A 61 -4.24 9.25 0.64
CA SER A 61 -4.97 10.48 0.96
C SER A 61 -6.47 10.28 0.83
N PRO A 62 -7.29 10.94 1.67
CA PRO A 62 -8.73 11.02 1.44
C PRO A 62 -9.02 11.74 0.11
N CYS A 63 -10.12 11.36 -0.55
CA CYS A 63 -10.54 11.93 -1.84
C CYS A 63 -12.04 12.17 -1.89
N ASP A 64 -12.82 11.12 -1.78
CA ASP A 64 -14.29 11.15 -1.85
C ASP A 64 -14.87 10.56 -0.55
N ALA A 65 -16.19 10.61 -0.38
CA ALA A 65 -16.83 9.93 0.76
C ALA A 65 -16.59 8.40 0.68
N GLY A 66 -16.26 7.78 1.81
CA GLY A 66 -16.07 6.34 1.88
C GLY A 66 -15.39 5.90 3.18
N PRO A 67 -15.44 4.61 3.50
CA PRO A 67 -14.90 4.08 4.76
C PRO A 67 -13.37 4.25 4.88
N GLY A 68 -12.65 4.19 3.77
CA GLY A 68 -11.22 4.45 3.76
C GLY A 68 -10.89 5.91 4.06
N THR A 69 -11.66 6.83 3.50
CA THR A 69 -11.53 8.28 3.80
C THR A 69 -11.80 8.58 5.27
N GLU A 70 -12.85 8.00 5.85
CA GLU A 70 -13.15 8.17 7.27
C GLU A 70 -12.01 7.66 8.15
N PHE A 71 -11.49 6.48 7.83
CA PHE A 71 -10.37 5.90 8.56
C PHE A 71 -9.10 6.77 8.45
N ILE A 72 -8.69 7.16 7.24
CA ILE A 72 -7.49 7.99 7.05
C ILE A 72 -7.65 9.37 7.70
N ASN A 73 -8.83 10.00 7.60
CA ASN A 73 -9.08 11.26 8.28
C ASN A 73 -8.94 11.16 9.79
N SER A 74 -9.36 10.05 10.42
CA SER A 74 -9.17 9.84 11.85
C SER A 74 -7.68 9.77 12.23
N LEU A 75 -6.85 9.11 11.43
CA LEU A 75 -5.40 9.06 11.65
C LEU A 75 -4.75 10.43 11.48
N LEU A 76 -5.13 11.17 10.43
CA LEU A 76 -4.60 12.51 10.13
C LEU A 76 -5.01 13.55 11.18
N ALA A 77 -6.22 13.43 11.74
CA ALA A 77 -6.70 14.32 12.81
C ALA A 77 -5.86 14.18 14.08
N GLU A 78 -5.40 12.97 14.39
CA GLU A 78 -4.60 12.69 15.58
C GLU A 78 -3.13 13.09 15.42
N LYS A 79 -2.51 12.78 14.27
CA LYS A 79 -1.03 12.85 14.10
C LYS A 79 -0.57 13.75 12.95
N GLY A 80 -1.48 14.23 12.08
CA GLY A 80 -1.08 14.86 10.81
C GLY A 80 -0.53 13.81 9.83
N ASP A 81 0.28 14.23 8.87
CA ASP A 81 0.92 13.34 7.90
C ASP A 81 1.97 12.47 8.60
N HIS A 82 1.86 11.14 8.48
CA HIS A 82 2.73 10.20 9.19
C HIS A 82 2.77 8.81 8.56
N LEU A 83 3.75 8.00 8.96
CA LEU A 83 3.79 6.57 8.68
C LEU A 83 2.63 5.89 9.43
N ALA A 84 1.63 5.42 8.69
CA ALA A 84 0.39 4.90 9.22
C ALA A 84 0.31 3.36 9.24
N GLY A 85 0.96 2.69 8.28
CA GLY A 85 0.83 1.24 8.16
C GLY A 85 2.03 0.53 7.54
N ILE A 86 2.10 -0.76 7.84
CA ILE A 86 3.02 -1.72 7.25
C ILE A 86 2.20 -2.87 6.66
N VAL A 87 2.41 -3.19 5.40
CA VAL A 87 1.68 -4.24 4.71
C VAL A 87 2.59 -5.40 4.40
N LEU A 88 2.19 -6.58 4.85
CA LEU A 88 2.94 -7.81 4.69
C LEU A 88 2.43 -8.59 3.48
N GLY A 89 3.33 -9.04 2.61
CA GLY A 89 3.01 -9.76 1.39
C GLY A 89 2.97 -11.27 1.56
N THR A 90 1.99 -11.91 0.91
CA THR A 90 1.92 -13.37 0.80
C THR A 90 1.65 -13.80 -0.64
N GLN A 91 2.08 -15.01 -0.98
CA GLN A 91 1.77 -15.67 -2.26
C GLN A 91 0.51 -16.54 -2.18
N ASN A 92 0.03 -16.84 -0.98
CA ASN A 92 -1.14 -17.69 -0.76
C ASN A 92 -1.89 -17.23 0.50
N ILE A 93 -2.90 -16.40 0.29
CA ILE A 93 -3.69 -15.83 1.38
C ILE A 93 -4.60 -16.86 2.04
N GLU A 94 -5.07 -17.86 1.30
CA GLU A 94 -5.88 -18.94 1.83
C GLU A 94 -5.10 -19.77 2.87
N HIS A 95 -3.82 -20.04 2.59
CA HIS A 95 -2.95 -20.73 3.54
C HIS A 95 -2.73 -19.91 4.82
N VAL A 96 -2.56 -18.58 4.69
CA VAL A 96 -2.48 -17.69 5.85
C VAL A 96 -3.75 -17.74 6.69
N GLN A 97 -4.94 -17.75 6.06
CA GLN A 97 -6.22 -17.86 6.75
C GLN A 97 -6.33 -19.18 7.53
N GLU A 98 -5.93 -20.30 6.90
CA GLU A 98 -5.96 -21.62 7.56
C GLU A 98 -5.06 -21.65 8.80
N ASP A 99 -3.87 -21.05 8.71
CA ASP A 99 -2.93 -21.03 9.84
C ASP A 99 -3.41 -20.09 10.96
N LEU A 100 -3.97 -18.94 10.62
CA LEU A 100 -4.57 -18.03 11.60
C LEU A 100 -5.74 -18.70 12.33
N ASN A 101 -6.62 -19.39 11.60
CA ASN A 101 -7.74 -20.16 12.18
C ASN A 101 -7.23 -21.27 13.09
N ARG A 102 -6.23 -22.03 12.64
CA ARG A 102 -5.63 -23.14 13.42
C ARG A 102 -5.05 -22.66 14.76
N ASN A 103 -4.50 -21.44 14.76
CA ASN A 103 -3.90 -20.82 15.94
C ASN A 103 -4.87 -19.94 16.75
N GLY A 104 -6.16 -19.91 16.37
CA GLY A 104 -7.19 -19.18 17.10
C GLY A 104 -7.11 -17.66 17.00
N HIS A 105 -6.47 -17.12 15.97
CA HIS A 105 -6.38 -15.67 15.74
C HIS A 105 -7.62 -15.15 15.04
N ALA A 106 -8.15 -14.03 15.53
CA ALA A 106 -9.21 -13.30 14.85
C ALA A 106 -8.64 -12.49 13.68
N PHE A 107 -9.37 -12.45 12.57
CA PHE A 107 -9.03 -11.64 11.41
C PHE A 107 -10.27 -11.33 10.56
N GLU A 108 -10.15 -10.32 9.71
CA GLU A 108 -11.17 -9.93 8.72
C GLU A 108 -10.60 -10.05 7.32
N ILE A 109 -11.43 -10.50 6.37
CA ILE A 109 -11.06 -10.65 4.96
C ILE A 109 -11.71 -9.53 4.16
N SER A 110 -10.97 -8.94 3.25
CA SER A 110 -11.52 -8.01 2.26
C SER A 110 -10.82 -8.17 0.92
N SER A 111 -11.41 -7.57 -0.10
CA SER A 111 -10.80 -7.39 -1.43
C SER A 111 -10.69 -5.91 -1.73
N GLY A 112 -9.68 -5.52 -2.49
CA GLY A 112 -9.48 -4.15 -2.91
C GLY A 112 -9.19 -4.05 -4.39
N GLU A 113 -9.46 -2.87 -4.91
CA GLU A 113 -9.21 -2.50 -6.30
C GLU A 113 -8.70 -1.07 -6.38
N ALA A 114 -7.77 -0.80 -7.28
CA ALA A 114 -7.32 0.53 -7.64
C ALA A 114 -7.31 0.71 -9.15
N ILE A 115 -7.69 1.89 -9.59
CA ILE A 115 -7.70 2.30 -10.99
C ILE A 115 -6.64 3.37 -11.20
N ASN A 116 -5.77 3.16 -12.20
CA ASN A 116 -4.75 4.13 -12.58
C ASN A 116 -5.40 5.34 -13.25
N GLU A 117 -5.08 6.53 -12.76
CA GLU A 117 -5.64 7.78 -13.30
C GLU A 117 -5.18 8.09 -14.73
N LYS A 118 -4.00 7.60 -15.13
CA LYS A 118 -3.40 7.89 -16.43
C LYS A 118 -3.94 7.03 -17.57
N ASP A 119 -4.09 5.72 -17.33
CA ASP A 119 -4.36 4.74 -18.40
C ASP A 119 -5.53 3.79 -18.09
N GLY A 120 -6.19 3.96 -16.92
CA GLY A 120 -7.33 3.15 -16.50
C GLY A 120 -6.99 1.70 -16.15
N LYS A 121 -5.72 1.33 -16.07
CA LYS A 121 -5.34 -0.02 -15.66
C LYS A 121 -5.80 -0.32 -14.25
N ILE A 122 -6.19 -1.56 -14.02
CA ILE A 122 -6.75 -2.02 -12.76
C ILE A 122 -5.74 -2.91 -12.05
N ARG A 123 -5.65 -2.74 -10.74
CA ARG A 123 -4.97 -3.66 -9.81
C ARG A 123 -5.99 -4.18 -8.82
N ARG A 124 -5.93 -5.48 -8.52
CA ARG A 124 -6.79 -6.12 -7.52
C ARG A 124 -5.97 -6.92 -6.54
N TRP A 125 -6.48 -7.02 -5.32
CA TRP A 125 -5.85 -7.77 -4.23
C TRP A 125 -6.87 -8.28 -3.24
N LYS A 126 -6.43 -9.24 -2.42
CA LYS A 126 -7.13 -9.70 -1.23
C LYS A 126 -6.34 -9.27 0.00
N ASN A 127 -7.04 -8.94 1.08
CA ASN A 127 -6.46 -8.53 2.35
C ASN A 127 -6.92 -9.43 3.49
N ILE A 128 -6.04 -9.59 4.47
CA ILE A 128 -6.37 -10.04 5.81
C ILE A 128 -6.03 -8.93 6.78
N PHE A 129 -7.04 -8.34 7.43
CA PHE A 129 -6.86 -7.38 8.50
C PHE A 129 -6.73 -8.10 9.83
N LEU A 130 -5.68 -7.76 10.58
CA LEU A 130 -5.41 -8.28 11.90
C LEU A 130 -5.90 -7.27 12.95
N PRO A 131 -6.46 -7.72 14.08
CA PRO A 131 -6.81 -6.81 15.16
C PRO A 131 -5.57 -6.03 15.61
N ASN A 132 -5.78 -4.81 16.14
CA ASN A 132 -4.73 -3.86 16.57
C ASN A 132 -3.84 -4.36 17.74
N THR A 133 -3.64 -5.67 17.85
CA THR A 133 -2.82 -6.30 18.87
C THR A 133 -1.34 -6.33 18.53
N LEU A 134 -1.00 -6.17 17.24
CA LEU A 134 0.39 -6.23 16.77
C LEU A 134 1.12 -4.89 16.95
N SER A 135 0.40 -3.77 16.83
CA SER A 135 0.95 -2.45 17.06
C SER A 135 -0.17 -1.48 17.47
N ARG A 136 0.14 -0.56 18.38
CA ARG A 136 -0.81 0.48 18.79
C ARG A 136 -0.81 1.70 17.86
N GLU A 137 0.26 1.90 17.10
CA GLU A 137 0.48 3.11 16.33
C GLU A 137 0.46 2.89 14.83
N LEU A 138 0.72 1.66 14.39
CA LEU A 138 0.73 1.28 12.98
C LEU A 138 -0.36 0.23 12.73
N PHE A 139 -1.17 0.41 11.71
CA PHE A 139 -2.02 -0.69 11.27
C PHE A 139 -1.20 -1.65 10.39
N ILE A 140 -1.39 -2.95 10.64
CA ILE A 140 -0.68 -4.01 9.94
C ILE A 140 -1.69 -4.95 9.33
N PHE A 141 -1.58 -5.21 8.04
CA PHE A 141 -2.41 -6.20 7.37
C PHE A 141 -1.59 -7.01 6.35
N ILE A 142 -2.19 -8.08 5.85
CA ILE A 142 -1.56 -8.99 4.90
C ILE A 142 -2.26 -8.84 3.55
N ILE A 143 -1.49 -8.83 2.48
CA ILE A 143 -1.98 -8.65 1.12
C ILE A 143 -1.48 -9.76 0.19
N GLN A 144 -2.35 -10.19 -0.71
CA GLN A 144 -2.00 -10.94 -1.92
C GLN A 144 -2.51 -10.17 -3.14
N HIS A 145 -1.60 -9.76 -4.02
CA HIS A 145 -1.97 -9.19 -5.31
C HIS A 145 -2.53 -10.29 -6.22
N THR A 146 -3.70 -10.08 -6.80
CA THR A 146 -4.40 -11.05 -7.65
C THR A 146 -4.46 -10.63 -9.12
N GLU A 147 -4.34 -9.34 -9.41
CA GLU A 147 -4.37 -8.79 -10.76
C GLU A 147 -3.56 -7.51 -10.86
N GLY A 148 -2.86 -7.33 -11.98
CA GLY A 148 -2.05 -6.16 -12.29
C GLY A 148 -0.71 -6.17 -11.55
N ASN A 149 0.28 -5.50 -12.15
CA ASN A 149 1.61 -5.30 -11.58
C ASN A 149 1.88 -3.80 -11.43
N LEU A 150 2.69 -3.44 -10.42
CA LEU A 150 3.28 -2.11 -10.38
C LEU A 150 4.25 -1.96 -11.55
N PRO A 151 4.20 -0.83 -12.27
CA PRO A 151 5.26 -0.51 -13.22
C PRO A 151 6.59 -0.52 -12.48
N GLN A 152 7.55 -1.26 -13.00
CA GLN A 152 8.92 -1.16 -12.50
C GLN A 152 9.49 0.20 -12.94
N HIS A 153 10.28 0.84 -12.08
CA HIS A 153 11.07 1.97 -12.54
C HIS A 153 11.98 1.49 -13.67
N GLU A 154 11.86 2.10 -14.84
CA GLU A 154 12.96 2.08 -15.77
C GLU A 154 14.12 2.70 -15.00
N SER A 155 15.14 1.88 -14.71
CA SER A 155 16.41 2.38 -14.21
C SER A 155 16.84 3.44 -15.21
N GLN A 156 16.85 4.70 -14.82
CA GLN A 156 17.56 5.71 -15.60
C GLN A 156 19.00 5.21 -15.62
N ASP A 157 19.39 4.69 -16.77
CA ASP A 157 20.72 4.20 -17.04
C ASP A 157 21.68 5.38 -16.82
N SER A 158 22.26 5.45 -15.62
CA SER A 158 23.24 6.45 -15.23
C SER A 158 24.58 6.29 -15.98
N SER A 159 24.59 5.48 -17.07
CA SER A 159 25.77 5.20 -17.88
C SER A 159 26.05 6.23 -19.00
N LYS A 160 25.34 7.36 -19.02
CA LYS A 160 25.65 8.46 -19.96
C LYS A 160 26.17 9.73 -19.29
N VAL A 161 27.12 9.60 -18.40
CA VAL A 161 28.07 10.70 -18.18
C VAL A 161 29.13 10.54 -19.26
N LYS A 162 28.90 11.15 -20.41
CA LYS A 162 29.96 11.39 -21.36
C LYS A 162 30.93 12.40 -20.75
N LYS A 163 32.20 11.99 -20.72
CA LYS A 163 33.37 12.85 -20.44
C LYS A 163 33.35 14.12 -21.28
#